data_e339836d16924330acb9551979162c8c
#
_entry.id   e339836d16924330acb9551979162c8c
#
_cell.length_a   1.000
_cell.length_b   1.000
_cell.length_c   1.000
_cell.angle_alpha   90.00
_cell.angle_beta   90.00
_cell.angle_gamma   90.00
#
_symmetry.space_group_name_H-M   'P 1'
#
loop_
_entity.id
_entity.type
_entity.pdbx_description
1 polymer ?
#
loop_
_entity_poly.entity_id
_entity_poly.type
_entity_poly.pdbx_seq_one_letter_code
_entity_poly.pdbx_strand_id
1 'polypeptide(L)'
;AANRVPFHSFAVTNPDNDISSLSETELKKVAAYLESGNKNNYQNLARYIRKYIDKKWFAPEPGAPIELKENVFFHLDDERSFGDLKSYEAYIREHHYYKEGAPRIAIVAGLHEPFAGNKEHLNGMINALQNEGLNVYPFTAQSKRIEFLEAINPDAVIYFPHGQMMMGQPESFINWAKAHNVPLFTGLSVLALKEDWEKDPMGMSGGFMGQTIVMPELDGALYPYVVIAQEQNKDGYYFLNTIKNRAEKFAKIVHNFTTLKRKANADKKVAIVYFKGVGLTPAAAQGLEVEASLFRFLHQLKEQGYNVGTLPPTLEAFNQQLISHANTYRASAKGDIEKFIASGAPALIEANELNQWLKTALPQRLYQEVLAKNGALPGDYLSTTKDGKDYLAVAQLTFGNVTILPQPPAAISTEDDFKVLHGVKEVPPYAYMGAYLWVQNKLKADALIHFGTHGSLEFTPNKQVALSDYDWGDILVGTVPHFYYYTIGNIGEAMMAKRRSYGSIISYLTPAFTESDMRNTFNQLENT
;
A
#
# COMPACT_ATOMS: atom_id res chain seq x y z
N ALA A 1 -8.74 35.03 36.12
CA ALA A 1 -9.76 35.77 36.89
C ALA A 1 -9.29 37.15 37.34
N ALA A 2 -8.00 37.36 37.68
CA ALA A 2 -7.50 38.66 38.18
C ALA A 2 -7.66 39.81 37.15
N ASN A 3 -7.65 39.54 35.85
CA ASN A 3 -7.69 40.55 34.79
C ASN A 3 -9.07 40.70 34.12
N ARG A 4 -10.14 40.13 34.70
CA ARG A 4 -11.50 40.10 34.12
C ARG A 4 -11.58 39.63 32.66
N VAL A 5 -10.65 38.79 32.21
CA VAL A 5 -10.69 38.18 30.90
C VAL A 5 -11.70 37.05 30.92
N PRO A 6 -12.69 37.03 30.04
CA PRO A 6 -13.58 35.88 29.91
C PRO A 6 -12.79 34.61 29.57
N PHE A 7 -13.12 33.51 30.23
CA PHE A 7 -12.44 32.24 30.02
C PHE A 7 -13.41 31.07 30.13
N HIS A 8 -13.07 29.98 29.47
CA HIS A 8 -13.68 28.67 29.63
C HIS A 8 -12.57 27.62 29.60
N SER A 9 -12.61 26.68 30.53
CA SER A 9 -11.70 25.55 30.60
C SER A 9 -12.49 24.26 30.43
N PHE A 10 -12.19 23.53 29.36
CA PHE A 10 -12.81 22.24 29.07
C PHE A 10 -12.19 21.15 29.97
N ALA A 11 -13.02 20.36 30.65
CA ALA A 11 -12.58 19.12 31.26
C ALA A 11 -12.68 17.97 30.27
N VAL A 12 -11.58 17.23 30.11
CA VAL A 12 -11.48 16.21 29.04
C VAL A 12 -12.41 15.00 29.29
N THR A 13 -12.73 14.71 30.53
CA THR A 13 -13.42 13.47 30.93
C THR A 13 -14.79 13.66 31.55
N ASN A 14 -15.08 14.84 32.09
CA ASN A 14 -16.38 15.13 32.70
C ASN A 14 -16.70 16.63 32.56
N PRO A 15 -17.70 17.01 31.73
CA PRO A 15 -18.14 18.40 31.57
C PRO A 15 -18.56 19.10 32.88
N ASP A 16 -18.97 18.37 33.90
CA ASP A 16 -19.33 18.94 35.19
C ASP A 16 -18.13 19.60 35.90
N ASN A 17 -16.92 19.28 35.48
CA ASN A 17 -15.68 19.88 35.98
C ASN A 17 -15.23 21.11 35.16
N ASP A 18 -16.00 21.53 34.18
CA ASP A 18 -15.68 22.72 33.39
C ASP A 18 -15.76 23.98 34.27
N ILE A 19 -14.76 24.82 34.13
CA ILE A 19 -14.72 26.12 34.82
C ILE A 19 -14.90 27.21 33.80
N SER A 20 -15.92 28.03 33.96
CA SER A 20 -16.24 29.09 32.99
C SER A 20 -16.67 30.39 33.68
N SER A 21 -16.28 31.49 33.07
CA SER A 21 -16.81 32.81 33.38
C SER A 21 -17.91 33.25 32.39
N LEU A 22 -18.20 32.41 31.40
CA LEU A 22 -19.24 32.68 30.39
C LEU A 22 -20.60 32.23 30.90
N SER A 23 -21.65 32.87 30.45
CA SER A 23 -23.03 32.43 30.71
C SER A 23 -23.34 31.15 29.93
N GLU A 24 -24.34 30.41 30.38
CA GLU A 24 -24.78 29.17 29.72
C GLU A 24 -25.16 29.41 28.24
N THR A 25 -25.78 30.55 27.95
CA THR A 25 -26.14 30.93 26.55
C THR A 25 -24.91 31.17 25.69
N GLU A 26 -23.89 31.84 26.25
CA GLU A 26 -22.61 32.07 25.54
C GLU A 26 -21.86 30.76 25.34
N LEU A 27 -21.81 29.87 26.33
CA LEU A 27 -21.20 28.55 26.22
C LEU A 27 -21.87 27.68 25.14
N LYS A 28 -23.20 27.58 25.13
CA LYS A 28 -23.92 26.85 24.09
C LYS A 28 -23.57 27.37 22.69
N LYS A 29 -23.44 28.69 22.54
CA LYS A 29 -23.11 29.28 21.23
C LYS A 29 -21.65 29.02 20.83
N VAL A 30 -20.72 29.13 21.79
CA VAL A 30 -19.31 28.79 21.58
C VAL A 30 -19.15 27.32 21.21
N ALA A 31 -19.80 26.44 21.98
CA ALA A 31 -19.80 25.00 21.73
C ALA A 31 -20.31 24.66 20.30
N ALA A 32 -21.41 25.24 19.88
CA ALA A 32 -21.97 24.99 18.54
C ALA A 32 -21.05 25.37 17.39
N TYR A 33 -20.19 26.39 17.54
CA TYR A 33 -19.13 26.69 16.56
C TYR A 33 -17.96 25.74 16.62
N LEU A 34 -17.62 25.23 17.80
CA LEU A 34 -16.49 24.31 18.00
C LEU A 34 -16.82 22.87 17.62
N GLU A 35 -18.06 22.43 17.86
CA GLU A 35 -18.54 21.07 17.58
C GLU A 35 -18.36 20.68 16.11
N SER A 36 -18.54 21.63 15.21
CA SER A 36 -18.37 21.46 13.76
C SER A 36 -17.17 22.23 13.25
N GLY A 37 -15.99 21.96 13.76
CA GLY A 37 -14.74 22.70 13.60
C GLY A 37 -14.28 22.91 12.14
N ASN A 38 -14.97 23.76 11.38
CA ASN A 38 -14.57 24.19 10.05
C ASN A 38 -14.13 25.66 10.05
N LYS A 39 -13.47 26.09 8.96
CA LYS A 39 -12.93 27.44 8.81
C LYS A 39 -13.98 28.53 9.04
N ASN A 40 -15.18 28.37 8.49
CA ASN A 40 -16.26 29.34 8.64
C ASN A 40 -16.75 29.42 10.08
N ASN A 41 -16.90 28.28 10.75
CA ASN A 41 -17.29 28.27 12.15
C ASN A 41 -16.24 28.94 13.05
N TYR A 42 -14.94 28.70 12.82
CA TYR A 42 -13.89 29.39 13.57
C TYR A 42 -13.87 30.89 13.32
N GLN A 43 -14.10 31.34 12.09
CA GLN A 43 -14.22 32.76 11.77
C GLN A 43 -15.45 33.40 12.45
N ASN A 44 -16.59 32.71 12.43
CA ASN A 44 -17.80 33.18 13.07
C ASN A 44 -17.70 33.10 14.59
N LEU A 45 -17.02 32.13 15.15
CA LEU A 45 -16.67 32.07 16.58
C LEU A 45 -15.85 33.30 16.98
N ALA A 46 -14.81 33.64 16.23
CA ALA A 46 -14.01 34.84 16.49
C ALA A 46 -14.85 36.12 16.43
N ARG A 47 -15.76 36.23 15.44
CA ARG A 47 -16.72 37.36 15.35
C ARG A 47 -17.67 37.36 16.56
N TYR A 48 -18.19 36.20 16.96
CA TYR A 48 -19.07 36.07 18.11
C TYR A 48 -18.38 36.50 19.41
N ILE A 49 -17.16 36.03 19.66
CA ILE A 49 -16.35 36.44 20.81
C ILE A 49 -16.16 37.94 20.82
N ARG A 50 -15.71 38.52 19.69
CA ARG A 50 -15.47 39.93 19.60
C ARG A 50 -16.72 40.76 19.85
N LYS A 51 -17.87 40.35 19.30
CA LYS A 51 -19.10 41.14 19.38
C LYS A 51 -19.84 40.99 20.70
N TYR A 52 -20.05 39.77 21.13
CA TYR A 52 -20.95 39.45 22.26
C TYR A 52 -20.23 39.25 23.59
N ILE A 53 -19.03 38.64 23.57
CA ILE A 53 -18.25 38.39 24.78
C ILE A 53 -17.37 39.65 25.10
N ASP A 54 -16.59 40.13 24.14
CA ASP A 54 -15.76 41.33 24.28
C ASP A 54 -16.58 42.63 24.17
N LYS A 55 -17.84 42.54 23.76
CA LYS A 55 -18.78 43.71 23.61
C LYS A 55 -18.26 44.82 22.67
N LYS A 56 -17.58 44.43 21.56
CA LYS A 56 -17.12 45.37 20.54
C LYS A 56 -18.23 45.63 19.55
N TRP A 57 -18.94 46.77 19.68
CA TRP A 57 -20.11 47.14 18.89
C TRP A 57 -19.86 47.19 17.39
N PHE A 58 -18.62 47.48 16.96
CA PHE A 58 -18.20 47.55 15.54
C PHE A 58 -17.81 46.17 14.96
N ALA A 59 -17.76 45.10 15.74
CA ALA A 59 -17.45 43.79 15.23
C ALA A 59 -18.58 43.28 14.30
N PRO A 60 -18.24 42.65 13.17
CA PRO A 60 -19.23 42.07 12.28
C PRO A 60 -20.15 41.07 12.96
N GLU A 61 -21.39 40.94 12.47
CA GLU A 61 -22.29 39.89 12.94
C GLU A 61 -21.71 38.52 12.57
N PRO A 62 -21.70 37.56 13.53
CA PRO A 62 -21.34 36.20 13.21
C PRO A 62 -22.47 35.52 12.43
N GLY A 63 -22.12 34.72 11.44
CA GLY A 63 -23.07 33.80 10.80
C GLY A 63 -23.53 32.70 11.79
N ALA A 64 -24.59 31.99 11.47
CA ALA A 64 -25.00 30.83 12.24
C ALA A 64 -23.93 29.73 12.19
N PRO A 65 -23.79 28.91 13.27
CA PRO A 65 -22.97 27.71 13.21
C PRO A 65 -23.42 26.79 12.07
N ILE A 66 -22.47 26.32 11.29
CA ILE A 66 -22.71 25.31 10.26
C ILE A 66 -22.61 23.94 10.92
N GLU A 67 -23.68 23.18 10.92
CA GLU A 67 -23.68 21.80 11.37
C GLU A 67 -23.02 20.93 10.29
N LEU A 68 -22.07 20.09 10.69
CA LEU A 68 -21.52 19.05 9.82
C LEU A 68 -22.60 17.99 9.64
N LYS A 69 -22.91 17.73 8.38
CA LYS A 69 -23.79 16.62 8.03
C LYS A 69 -22.98 15.33 8.07
N GLU A 70 -23.40 14.39 8.88
CA GLU A 70 -22.97 13.01 8.75
C GLU A 70 -23.47 12.41 7.43
N ASN A 71 -22.74 11.43 6.91
CA ASN A 71 -23.14 10.69 5.71
C ASN A 71 -23.28 11.60 4.47
N VAL A 72 -22.18 12.19 4.04
CA VAL A 72 -22.11 13.06 2.86
C VAL A 72 -20.93 12.75 1.98
N PHE A 73 -21.08 12.99 0.68
CA PHE A 73 -19.96 13.14 -0.24
C PHE A 73 -19.34 14.53 -0.09
N PHE A 74 -18.05 14.64 -0.37
CA PHE A 74 -17.31 15.92 -0.39
C PHE A 74 -16.28 15.92 -1.53
N HIS A 75 -15.78 17.10 -1.91
CA HIS A 75 -14.75 17.20 -2.93
C HIS A 75 -14.02 18.54 -2.80
N LEU A 76 -12.72 18.51 -2.65
CA LEU A 76 -11.75 19.63 -2.64
C LEU A 76 -12.17 20.94 -1.93
N ASP A 77 -13.44 21.27 -1.89
CA ASP A 77 -14.03 22.43 -1.27
C ASP A 77 -14.66 22.06 0.08
N ASP A 78 -14.15 22.62 1.18
CA ASP A 78 -14.56 22.33 2.55
C ASP A 78 -15.96 22.87 2.91
N GLU A 79 -16.52 23.75 2.09
CA GLU A 79 -17.85 24.31 2.30
C GLU A 79 -18.94 23.50 1.57
N ARG A 80 -18.53 22.57 0.68
CA ARG A 80 -19.45 21.77 -0.12
C ARG A 80 -19.54 20.33 0.35
N SER A 81 -20.76 19.95 0.68
CA SER A 81 -21.13 18.56 0.93
C SER A 81 -22.38 18.20 0.15
N PHE A 82 -22.48 16.94 -0.27
CA PHE A 82 -23.56 16.43 -1.09
C PHE A 82 -24.22 15.26 -0.36
N GLY A 83 -25.54 15.35 -0.15
CA GLY A 83 -26.30 14.32 0.58
C GLY A 83 -26.55 13.05 -0.23
N ASP A 84 -26.35 13.08 -1.55
CA ASP A 84 -26.61 11.97 -2.45
C ASP A 84 -25.61 11.92 -3.62
N LEU A 85 -25.49 10.74 -4.22
CA LEU A 85 -24.55 10.50 -5.33
C LEU A 85 -24.88 11.34 -6.58
N LYS A 86 -26.16 11.53 -6.89
CA LYS A 86 -26.58 12.25 -8.10
C LYS A 86 -26.12 13.71 -8.06
N SER A 87 -26.29 14.36 -6.93
CA SER A 87 -25.83 15.74 -6.71
C SER A 87 -24.32 15.84 -6.78
N TYR A 88 -23.60 14.86 -6.20
CA TYR A 88 -22.15 14.79 -6.27
C TYR A 88 -21.66 14.55 -7.71
N GLU A 89 -22.24 13.62 -8.46
CA GLU A 89 -21.85 13.35 -9.84
C GLU A 89 -22.16 14.56 -10.76
N ALA A 90 -23.25 15.28 -10.54
CA ALA A 90 -23.50 16.52 -11.27
C ALA A 90 -22.37 17.53 -11.07
N TYR A 91 -21.92 17.68 -9.82
CA TYR A 91 -20.81 18.57 -9.47
C TYR A 91 -19.49 18.18 -10.16
N ILE A 92 -19.07 16.90 -10.07
CA ILE A 92 -17.79 16.48 -10.66
C ILE A 92 -17.83 16.49 -12.20
N ARG A 93 -19.00 16.34 -12.82
CA ARG A 93 -19.17 16.50 -14.27
C ARG A 93 -19.09 17.96 -14.69
N GLU A 94 -19.76 18.85 -13.99
CA GLU A 94 -19.72 20.30 -14.24
C GLU A 94 -18.30 20.86 -14.13
N HIS A 95 -17.50 20.37 -13.18
CA HIS A 95 -16.13 20.81 -12.93
C HIS A 95 -15.07 19.98 -13.68
N HIS A 96 -15.47 19.14 -14.62
CA HIS A 96 -14.58 18.32 -15.47
C HIS A 96 -13.67 17.33 -14.70
N TYR A 97 -14.06 16.92 -13.50
CA TYR A 97 -13.38 15.88 -12.73
C TYR A 97 -13.81 14.47 -13.13
N TYR A 98 -14.98 14.31 -13.74
CA TYR A 98 -15.50 13.03 -14.18
C TYR A 98 -14.93 12.63 -15.55
N LYS A 99 -14.49 11.39 -15.69
CA LYS A 99 -14.00 10.79 -16.94
C LYS A 99 -14.88 9.59 -17.29
N GLU A 100 -15.50 9.61 -18.47
CA GLU A 100 -16.36 8.53 -18.91
C GLU A 100 -15.58 7.21 -19.02
N GLY A 101 -16.16 6.11 -18.51
CA GLY A 101 -15.55 4.77 -18.53
C GLY A 101 -14.36 4.57 -17.58
N ALA A 102 -13.88 5.61 -16.89
CA ALA A 102 -12.77 5.47 -15.94
C ALA A 102 -13.19 4.69 -14.67
N PRO A 103 -12.25 3.99 -14.00
CA PRO A 103 -12.52 3.31 -12.75
C PRO A 103 -13.07 4.25 -11.67
N ARG A 104 -14.00 3.74 -10.87
CA ARG A 104 -14.66 4.46 -9.77
C ARG A 104 -13.98 4.09 -8.45
N ILE A 105 -13.45 5.06 -7.75
CA ILE A 105 -12.70 4.86 -6.50
C ILE A 105 -13.45 5.53 -5.36
N ALA A 106 -13.95 4.73 -4.43
CA ALA A 106 -14.55 5.24 -3.20
C ALA A 106 -13.43 5.57 -2.18
N ILE A 107 -13.47 6.76 -1.58
CA ILE A 107 -12.61 7.12 -0.46
C ILE A 107 -13.46 7.25 0.80
N VAL A 108 -13.17 6.43 1.79
CA VAL A 108 -13.76 6.53 3.13
C VAL A 108 -12.81 7.32 4.03
N ALA A 109 -13.21 8.53 4.42
CA ALA A 109 -12.34 9.46 5.15
C ALA A 109 -11.88 8.93 6.53
N GLY A 110 -12.73 8.16 7.23
CA GLY A 110 -12.35 7.42 8.44
C GLY A 110 -11.77 8.30 9.56
N LEU A 111 -10.44 8.27 9.70
CA LEU A 111 -9.71 9.05 10.70
C LEU A 111 -9.76 10.57 10.45
N HIS A 112 -9.96 10.99 9.22
CA HIS A 112 -9.82 12.39 8.81
C HIS A 112 -11.15 13.09 8.69
N GLU A 113 -11.24 14.29 9.30
CA GLU A 113 -12.39 15.18 9.18
C GLU A 113 -12.23 16.06 7.93
N PRO A 114 -13.02 15.84 6.88
CA PRO A 114 -12.86 16.58 5.61
C PRO A 114 -13.21 18.06 5.73
N PHE A 115 -13.92 18.44 6.78
CA PHE A 115 -14.37 19.82 7.00
C PHE A 115 -13.58 20.55 8.09
N ALA A 116 -12.58 19.90 8.69
CA ALA A 116 -11.60 20.56 9.56
C ALA A 116 -10.81 21.60 8.75
N GLY A 117 -10.29 22.60 9.41
CA GLY A 117 -9.61 23.73 8.76
C GLY A 117 -8.38 23.35 7.91
N ASN A 118 -7.80 22.18 8.11
CA ASN A 118 -6.74 21.59 7.29
C ASN A 118 -7.23 20.32 6.60
N LYS A 119 -7.42 20.38 5.29
CA LYS A 119 -7.84 19.25 4.44
C LYS A 119 -6.83 18.94 3.32
N GLU A 120 -5.66 19.57 3.34
CA GLU A 120 -4.65 19.41 2.28
C GLU A 120 -4.22 17.95 2.12
N HIS A 121 -4.21 17.18 3.21
CA HIS A 121 -3.92 15.76 3.20
C HIS A 121 -4.96 14.94 2.40
N LEU A 122 -6.25 15.26 2.46
CA LEU A 122 -7.29 14.60 1.65
C LEU A 122 -7.30 15.13 0.22
N ASN A 123 -7.15 16.43 0.04
CA ASN A 123 -7.08 17.06 -1.28
C ASN A 123 -5.90 16.54 -2.10
N GLY A 124 -4.74 16.37 -1.47
CA GLY A 124 -3.57 15.80 -2.14
C GLY A 124 -3.83 14.38 -2.65
N MET A 125 -4.55 13.55 -1.89
CA MET A 125 -4.91 12.20 -2.31
C MET A 125 -5.96 12.19 -3.42
N ILE A 126 -7.00 13.02 -3.32
CA ILE A 126 -8.03 13.17 -4.36
C ILE A 126 -7.37 13.61 -5.68
N ASN A 127 -6.52 14.64 -5.63
CA ASN A 127 -5.81 15.15 -6.80
C ASN A 127 -4.91 14.09 -7.43
N ALA A 128 -4.17 13.32 -6.63
CA ALA A 128 -3.30 12.26 -7.14
C ALA A 128 -4.09 11.19 -7.92
N LEU A 129 -5.24 10.75 -7.38
CA LEU A 129 -6.11 9.77 -8.05
C LEU A 129 -6.74 10.33 -9.34
N GLN A 130 -7.21 11.58 -9.32
CA GLN A 130 -7.78 12.23 -10.51
C GLN A 130 -6.74 12.43 -11.61
N ASN A 131 -5.49 12.76 -11.26
CA ASN A 131 -4.39 12.88 -12.20
C ASN A 131 -4.05 11.55 -12.87
N GLU A 132 -4.20 10.42 -12.17
CA GLU A 132 -4.09 9.07 -12.73
C GLU A 132 -5.31 8.66 -13.59
N GLY A 133 -6.29 9.54 -13.76
CA GLY A 133 -7.43 9.27 -14.63
C GLY A 133 -8.58 8.53 -13.96
N LEU A 134 -8.67 8.52 -12.64
CA LEU A 134 -9.68 7.82 -11.88
C LEU A 134 -10.85 8.75 -11.52
N ASN A 135 -12.07 8.20 -11.44
CA ASN A 135 -13.23 8.88 -10.88
C ASN A 135 -13.27 8.67 -9.36
N VAL A 136 -13.18 9.75 -8.60
CA VAL A 136 -13.00 9.72 -7.16
C VAL A 136 -14.28 10.11 -6.44
N TYR A 137 -14.70 9.29 -5.46
CA TYR A 137 -15.93 9.45 -4.68
C TYR A 137 -15.58 9.47 -3.19
N PRO A 138 -15.10 10.61 -2.65
CA PRO A 138 -14.79 10.72 -1.24
C PRO A 138 -16.07 10.98 -0.44
N PHE A 139 -16.21 10.27 0.68
CA PHE A 139 -17.33 10.45 1.58
C PHE A 139 -16.97 10.23 3.04
N THR A 140 -17.74 10.84 3.92
CA THR A 140 -17.79 10.55 5.34
C THR A 140 -19.12 9.91 5.67
N ALA A 141 -19.09 8.77 6.34
CA ALA A 141 -20.27 8.07 6.81
C ALA A 141 -19.87 7.13 7.96
N GLN A 142 -20.68 7.04 9.00
CA GLN A 142 -20.48 6.04 10.05
C GLN A 142 -21.44 4.86 9.85
N SER A 143 -22.75 5.11 9.89
CA SER A 143 -23.75 4.06 9.80
C SER A 143 -24.15 3.68 8.36
N LYS A 144 -23.91 4.57 7.38
CA LYS A 144 -24.36 4.41 5.98
C LYS A 144 -23.25 4.05 4.99
N ARG A 145 -22.11 3.54 5.46
CA ARG A 145 -20.98 3.21 4.58
C ARG A 145 -21.35 2.26 3.45
N ILE A 146 -22.08 1.19 3.77
CA ILE A 146 -22.51 0.20 2.77
C ILE A 146 -23.50 0.81 1.77
N GLU A 147 -24.46 1.62 2.20
CA GLU A 147 -25.39 2.31 1.29
C GLU A 147 -24.66 3.20 0.28
N PHE A 148 -23.62 3.92 0.74
CA PHE A 148 -22.79 4.76 -0.13
C PHE A 148 -21.97 3.91 -1.10
N LEU A 149 -21.36 2.82 -0.63
CA LEU A 149 -20.61 1.89 -1.49
C LEU A 149 -21.49 1.22 -2.53
N GLU A 150 -22.70 0.79 -2.18
CA GLU A 150 -23.69 0.27 -3.13
C GLU A 150 -24.06 1.31 -4.18
N ALA A 151 -24.34 2.54 -3.78
CA ALA A 151 -24.67 3.62 -4.70
C ALA A 151 -23.51 3.93 -5.66
N ILE A 152 -22.27 4.01 -5.15
CA ILE A 152 -21.07 4.28 -5.95
C ILE A 152 -20.77 3.11 -6.90
N ASN A 153 -20.97 1.87 -6.47
CA ASN A 153 -20.50 0.64 -7.15
C ASN A 153 -19.03 0.77 -7.60
N PRO A 154 -18.08 0.88 -6.66
CA PRO A 154 -16.69 1.22 -6.96
C PRO A 154 -15.90 0.02 -7.49
N ASP A 155 -14.85 0.29 -8.26
CA ASP A 155 -13.84 -0.70 -8.66
C ASP A 155 -12.82 -0.99 -7.55
N ALA A 156 -12.61 -0.04 -6.64
CA ALA A 156 -11.78 -0.17 -5.44
C ALA A 156 -12.25 0.80 -4.33
N VAL A 157 -11.96 0.44 -3.09
CA VAL A 157 -12.19 1.28 -1.92
C VAL A 157 -10.84 1.64 -1.30
N ILE A 158 -10.63 2.91 -0.99
CA ILE A 158 -9.52 3.42 -0.18
C ILE A 158 -10.10 3.83 1.17
N TYR A 159 -9.54 3.30 2.23
CA TYR A 159 -9.93 3.63 3.59
C TYR A 159 -8.76 4.28 4.34
N PHE A 160 -9.01 5.41 4.98
CA PHE A 160 -8.10 6.03 5.96
C PHE A 160 -8.49 5.51 7.35
N PRO A 161 -7.84 4.45 7.85
CA PRO A 161 -8.43 3.64 8.89
C PRO A 161 -8.38 4.26 10.28
N HIS A 162 -9.47 4.03 11.02
CA HIS A 162 -9.56 4.16 12.47
C HIS A 162 -10.38 2.99 13.01
N GLY A 163 -9.79 1.81 13.04
CA GLY A 163 -10.48 0.56 13.33
C GLY A 163 -10.99 -0.16 12.08
N GLN A 164 -11.94 -1.06 12.26
CA GLN A 164 -12.56 -1.79 11.15
C GLN A 164 -13.48 -0.89 10.32
N MET A 165 -13.72 -1.27 9.08
CA MET A 165 -14.60 -0.54 8.16
C MET A 165 -16.01 -0.37 8.73
N MET A 166 -16.56 -1.41 9.36
CA MET A 166 -17.86 -1.38 10.01
C MET A 166 -17.73 -1.78 11.48
N MET A 167 -17.57 -0.78 12.37
CA MET A 167 -17.52 -1.00 13.80
C MET A 167 -18.81 -1.68 14.30
N GLY A 168 -18.65 -2.78 15.03
CA GLY A 168 -19.77 -3.57 15.57
C GLY A 168 -20.46 -4.51 14.57
N GLN A 169 -20.22 -4.39 13.27
CA GLN A 169 -20.79 -5.26 12.23
C GLN A 169 -19.75 -5.54 11.11
N PRO A 170 -18.56 -6.09 11.43
CA PRO A 170 -17.49 -6.26 10.45
C PRO A 170 -17.88 -7.13 9.26
N GLU A 171 -18.68 -8.16 9.49
CA GLU A 171 -19.12 -9.10 8.45
C GLU A 171 -19.92 -8.43 7.33
N SER A 172 -20.58 -7.31 7.60
CA SER A 172 -21.37 -6.60 6.59
C SER A 172 -20.49 -6.07 5.44
N PHE A 173 -19.34 -5.48 5.77
CA PHE A 173 -18.39 -5.02 4.76
C PHE A 173 -17.66 -6.19 4.07
N ILE A 174 -17.20 -7.18 4.84
CA ILE A 174 -16.51 -8.35 4.29
C ILE A 174 -17.37 -9.07 3.26
N ASN A 175 -18.65 -9.31 3.58
CA ASN A 175 -19.60 -9.96 2.68
C ASN A 175 -19.89 -9.10 1.45
N TRP A 176 -20.06 -7.79 1.63
CA TRP A 176 -20.23 -6.87 0.52
C TRP A 176 -19.03 -6.87 -0.43
N ALA A 177 -17.81 -6.73 0.10
CA ALA A 177 -16.58 -6.71 -0.68
C ALA A 177 -16.33 -8.01 -1.45
N LYS A 178 -16.65 -9.17 -0.83
CA LYS A 178 -16.62 -10.49 -1.49
C LYS A 178 -17.62 -10.58 -2.63
N ALA A 179 -18.88 -10.17 -2.39
CA ALA A 179 -19.95 -10.26 -3.38
C ALA A 179 -19.65 -9.41 -4.63
N HIS A 180 -19.06 -8.23 -4.45
CA HIS A 180 -18.73 -7.29 -5.53
C HIS A 180 -17.32 -7.47 -6.08
N ASN A 181 -16.50 -8.33 -5.46
CA ASN A 181 -15.08 -8.50 -5.80
C ASN A 181 -14.33 -7.17 -5.85
N VAL A 182 -14.45 -6.37 -4.78
CA VAL A 182 -13.86 -5.03 -4.67
C VAL A 182 -12.70 -5.06 -3.66
N PRO A 183 -11.48 -4.68 -4.06
CA PRO A 183 -10.35 -4.59 -3.14
C PRO A 183 -10.48 -3.38 -2.20
N LEU A 184 -10.07 -3.59 -0.95
CA LEU A 184 -9.92 -2.56 0.06
C LEU A 184 -8.44 -2.19 0.20
N PHE A 185 -8.07 -0.95 -0.04
CA PHE A 185 -6.74 -0.40 0.20
C PHE A 185 -6.72 0.48 1.45
N THR A 186 -5.61 0.49 2.19
CA THR A 186 -5.44 1.42 3.30
C THR A 186 -4.45 2.53 2.98
N GLY A 187 -4.92 3.78 3.01
CA GLY A 187 -4.09 4.98 3.02
C GLY A 187 -3.70 5.31 4.45
N LEU A 188 -2.44 5.08 4.81
CA LEU A 188 -1.98 5.29 6.18
C LEU A 188 -1.52 6.73 6.41
N SER A 189 -1.82 7.21 7.61
CA SER A 189 -1.28 8.45 8.16
C SER A 189 -0.30 8.12 9.28
N VAL A 190 0.89 8.70 9.27
CA VAL A 190 1.82 8.62 10.39
C VAL A 190 1.72 9.90 11.22
N LEU A 191 1.54 9.72 12.53
CA LEU A 191 1.44 10.83 13.50
C LEU A 191 2.84 11.22 14.01
N ALA A 192 3.77 11.32 13.06
CA ALA A 192 5.15 11.73 13.25
C ALA A 192 5.58 12.62 12.09
N LEU A 193 6.63 13.40 12.26
CA LEU A 193 7.26 14.10 11.15
C LEU A 193 7.73 13.11 10.09
N LYS A 194 7.60 13.49 8.83
CA LYS A 194 7.99 12.64 7.69
C LYS A 194 9.43 12.11 7.84
N GLU A 195 10.37 12.98 8.21
CA GLU A 195 11.79 12.63 8.34
C GLU A 195 12.06 11.67 9.51
N ASP A 196 11.27 11.75 10.58
CA ASP A 196 11.39 10.86 11.74
C ASP A 196 10.82 9.48 11.40
N TRP A 197 9.67 9.43 10.73
CA TRP A 197 9.11 8.18 10.23
C TRP A 197 10.05 7.51 9.19
N GLU A 198 10.65 8.26 8.28
CA GLU A 198 11.58 7.72 7.30
C GLU A 198 12.80 7.03 7.96
N LYS A 199 13.23 7.51 9.11
CA LYS A 199 14.37 6.95 9.87
C LYS A 199 13.98 5.83 10.84
N ASP A 200 12.70 5.74 11.24
CA ASP A 200 12.23 4.74 12.19
C ASP A 200 12.23 3.34 11.56
N PRO A 201 13.02 2.37 12.05
CA PRO A 201 13.06 1.02 11.49
C PRO A 201 11.79 0.20 11.79
N MET A 202 10.97 0.61 12.73
CA MET A 202 9.67 -0.04 12.99
C MET A 202 8.61 0.42 11.99
N GLY A 203 8.66 1.68 11.59
CA GLY A 203 7.69 2.34 10.70
C GLY A 203 6.40 2.72 11.40
N MET A 204 5.78 1.80 12.12
CA MET A 204 4.59 2.04 12.95
C MET A 204 4.50 0.97 14.05
N SER A 205 4.00 1.35 15.24
CA SER A 205 3.92 0.43 16.36
C SER A 205 2.76 0.77 17.31
N GLY A 206 2.57 -0.05 18.35
CA GLY A 206 1.61 0.17 19.44
C GLY A 206 0.14 0.13 19.01
N GLY A 207 -0.71 0.78 19.81
CA GLY A 207 -2.16 0.79 19.60
C GLY A 207 -2.58 1.42 18.29
N PHE A 208 -1.85 2.42 17.81
CA PHE A 208 -2.14 3.07 16.53
C PHE A 208 -1.96 2.10 15.36
N MET A 209 -0.89 1.28 15.34
CA MET A 209 -0.73 0.20 14.37
C MET A 209 -1.90 -0.80 14.45
N GLY A 210 -2.36 -1.13 15.66
CA GLY A 210 -3.53 -1.99 15.88
C GLY A 210 -4.77 -1.46 15.16
N GLN A 211 -5.06 -0.17 15.32
CA GLN A 211 -6.24 0.47 14.74
C GLN A 211 -6.14 0.74 13.24
N THR A 212 -4.95 1.03 12.73
CA THR A 212 -4.81 1.51 11.34
C THR A 212 -4.32 0.43 10.38
N ILE A 213 -3.76 -0.66 10.87
CA ILE A 213 -3.27 -1.78 10.07
C ILE A 213 -3.97 -3.08 10.44
N VAL A 214 -3.86 -3.52 11.71
CA VAL A 214 -4.34 -4.86 12.10
C VAL A 214 -5.86 -4.99 11.97
N MET A 215 -6.62 -4.01 12.45
CA MET A 215 -8.09 -4.06 12.34
C MET A 215 -8.58 -4.02 10.88
N PRO A 216 -8.09 -3.15 9.99
CA PRO A 216 -8.45 -3.21 8.57
C PRO A 216 -8.02 -4.51 7.88
N GLU A 217 -6.92 -5.14 8.30
CA GLU A 217 -6.52 -6.45 7.77
C GLU A 217 -7.55 -7.55 8.04
N LEU A 218 -8.31 -7.46 9.14
CA LEU A 218 -9.45 -8.35 9.42
C LEU A 218 -10.59 -8.16 8.42
N ASP A 219 -10.73 -6.96 7.86
CA ASP A 219 -11.69 -6.65 6.79
C ASP A 219 -11.18 -7.04 5.40
N GLY A 220 -9.97 -7.62 5.29
CA GLY A 220 -9.33 -7.98 4.03
C GLY A 220 -8.54 -6.85 3.37
N ALA A 221 -8.17 -5.81 4.12
CA ALA A 221 -7.41 -4.69 3.57
C ALA A 221 -6.05 -5.08 3.03
N LEU A 222 -5.69 -4.47 1.90
CA LEU A 222 -4.45 -4.62 1.16
C LEU A 222 -3.59 -3.37 1.30
N TYR A 223 -2.28 -3.50 1.05
CA TYR A 223 -1.35 -2.38 0.93
C TYR A 223 -1.47 -1.36 2.08
N PRO A 224 -0.88 -1.64 3.24
CA PRO A 224 -0.77 -0.64 4.32
C PRO A 224 0.23 0.45 3.90
N TYR A 225 -0.23 1.41 3.07
CA TYR A 225 0.63 2.34 2.34
C TYR A 225 0.58 3.75 2.95
N VAL A 226 1.71 4.25 3.43
CA VAL A 226 1.79 5.59 4.01
C VAL A 226 1.71 6.65 2.93
N VAL A 227 0.72 7.52 3.03
CA VAL A 227 0.48 8.64 2.10
C VAL A 227 0.39 9.99 2.80
N ILE A 228 0.28 10.01 4.12
CA ILE A 228 0.13 11.21 4.96
C ILE A 228 1.13 11.16 6.10
N ALA A 229 1.75 12.29 6.40
CA ALA A 229 2.63 12.48 7.57
C ALA A 229 2.41 13.85 8.18
N GLN A 230 2.96 14.06 9.39
CA GLN A 230 2.99 15.39 9.98
C GLN A 230 4.07 16.26 9.31
N GLU A 231 3.74 17.53 9.17
CA GLU A 231 4.65 18.62 8.88
C GLU A 231 4.57 19.67 9.99
N GLN A 232 5.62 20.45 10.16
CA GLN A 232 5.64 21.56 11.11
C GLN A 232 5.72 22.87 10.33
N ASN A 233 4.80 23.81 10.62
CA ASN A 233 4.85 25.14 10.02
C ASN A 233 5.90 26.04 10.71
N LYS A 234 6.09 27.24 10.18
CA LYS A 234 7.07 28.22 10.70
C LYS A 234 6.76 28.69 12.13
N ASP A 235 5.52 28.57 12.57
CA ASP A 235 5.06 28.96 13.90
C ASP A 235 5.14 27.81 14.91
N GLY A 236 5.65 26.66 14.48
CA GLY A 236 5.84 25.47 15.32
C GLY A 236 4.60 24.56 15.45
N TYR A 237 3.51 24.84 14.74
CA TYR A 237 2.31 24.00 14.76
C TYR A 237 2.48 22.78 13.84
N TYR A 238 2.04 21.62 14.34
CA TYR A 238 1.99 20.37 13.58
C TYR A 238 0.65 20.24 12.85
N PHE A 239 0.70 19.77 11.62
CA PHE A 239 -0.49 19.47 10.82
C PHE A 239 -0.20 18.28 9.90
N LEU A 240 -1.26 17.56 9.51
CA LEU A 240 -1.14 16.46 8.57
C LEU A 240 -1.10 16.98 7.13
N ASN A 241 -0.20 16.43 6.34
CA ASN A 241 -0.10 16.75 4.92
C ASN A 241 0.13 15.50 4.07
N THR A 242 -0.27 15.55 2.81
CA THR A 242 -0.01 14.48 1.83
C THR A 242 1.48 14.45 1.48
N ILE A 243 2.07 13.27 1.55
CA ILE A 243 3.40 13.02 0.99
C ILE A 243 3.22 12.84 -0.53
N LYS A 244 3.44 13.91 -1.29
CA LYS A 244 3.06 14.02 -2.71
C LYS A 244 3.51 12.83 -3.57
N ASN A 245 4.79 12.51 -3.59
CA ASN A 245 5.33 11.40 -4.40
C ASN A 245 4.73 10.04 -3.99
N ARG A 246 4.42 9.85 -2.72
CA ARG A 246 3.79 8.62 -2.24
C ARG A 246 2.32 8.54 -2.61
N ALA A 247 1.59 9.65 -2.55
CA ALA A 247 0.21 9.71 -3.02
C ALA A 247 0.10 9.43 -4.53
N GLU A 248 1.01 9.99 -5.33
CA GLU A 248 1.11 9.73 -6.77
C GLU A 248 1.41 8.25 -7.05
N LYS A 249 2.37 7.65 -6.34
CA LYS A 249 2.69 6.22 -6.46
C LYS A 249 1.52 5.33 -6.01
N PHE A 250 0.84 5.68 -4.91
CA PHE A 250 -0.34 4.94 -4.43
C PHE A 250 -1.52 5.02 -5.40
N ALA A 251 -1.78 6.20 -5.96
CA ALA A 251 -2.79 6.37 -7.00
C ALA A 251 -2.52 5.46 -8.20
N LYS A 252 -1.26 5.34 -8.62
CA LYS A 252 -0.86 4.43 -9.70
C LYS A 252 -1.00 2.95 -9.32
N ILE A 253 -0.73 2.57 -8.07
CA ILE A 253 -1.01 1.20 -7.57
C ILE A 253 -2.51 0.89 -7.70
N VAL A 254 -3.37 1.77 -7.23
CA VAL A 254 -4.83 1.60 -7.31
C VAL A 254 -5.30 1.54 -8.77
N HIS A 255 -4.76 2.42 -9.64
CA HIS A 255 -5.03 2.39 -11.07
C HIS A 255 -4.66 1.04 -11.69
N ASN A 256 -3.46 0.52 -11.41
CA ASN A 256 -2.99 -0.74 -11.96
C ASN A 256 -3.85 -1.93 -11.51
N PHE A 257 -4.27 -1.98 -10.25
CA PHE A 257 -5.20 -3.00 -9.75
C PHE A 257 -6.56 -2.96 -10.46
N THR A 258 -7.13 -1.78 -10.62
CA THR A 258 -8.43 -1.62 -11.30
C THR A 258 -8.32 -1.93 -12.80
N THR A 259 -7.21 -1.57 -13.42
CA THR A 259 -6.91 -1.90 -14.82
C THR A 259 -6.71 -3.40 -15.00
N LEU A 260 -5.97 -4.07 -14.10
CA LEU A 260 -5.77 -5.52 -14.12
C LEU A 260 -7.12 -6.27 -14.11
N LYS A 261 -8.09 -5.83 -13.31
CA LYS A 261 -9.44 -6.41 -13.26
C LYS A 261 -10.18 -6.29 -14.60
N ARG A 262 -10.03 -5.14 -15.28
CA ARG A 262 -10.75 -4.81 -16.52
C ARG A 262 -10.08 -5.32 -17.80
N LYS A 263 -8.77 -5.56 -17.76
CA LYS A 263 -7.98 -6.03 -18.91
C LYS A 263 -8.36 -7.47 -19.29
N ALA A 264 -8.48 -7.76 -20.57
CA ALA A 264 -8.73 -9.11 -21.04
C ALA A 264 -7.59 -10.06 -20.66
N ASN A 265 -7.89 -11.30 -20.27
CA ASN A 265 -6.89 -12.26 -19.79
C ASN A 265 -5.79 -12.52 -20.84
N ALA A 266 -6.13 -12.57 -22.12
CA ALA A 266 -5.17 -12.77 -23.22
C ALA A 266 -4.10 -11.67 -23.30
N ASP A 267 -4.41 -10.45 -22.85
CA ASP A 267 -3.53 -9.28 -22.94
C ASP A 267 -2.72 -9.05 -21.67
N LYS A 268 -3.04 -9.75 -20.58
CA LYS A 268 -2.35 -9.60 -19.30
C LYS A 268 -0.94 -10.17 -19.37
N LYS A 269 0.04 -9.37 -18.95
CA LYS A 269 1.43 -9.80 -18.75
C LYS A 269 1.66 -10.16 -17.29
N VAL A 270 2.03 -11.41 -17.04
CA VAL A 270 2.21 -11.94 -15.69
C VAL A 270 3.66 -12.33 -15.47
N ALA A 271 4.28 -11.81 -14.41
CA ALA A 271 5.58 -12.25 -13.92
C ALA A 271 5.37 -13.18 -12.72
N ILE A 272 5.95 -14.38 -12.76
CA ILE A 272 5.92 -15.34 -11.67
C ILE A 272 7.34 -15.54 -11.15
N VAL A 273 7.60 -15.13 -9.91
CA VAL A 273 8.87 -15.36 -9.22
C VAL A 273 8.72 -16.54 -8.30
N TYR A 274 9.41 -17.66 -8.60
CA TYR A 274 9.36 -18.83 -7.76
C TYR A 274 10.58 -18.93 -6.86
N PHE A 275 10.38 -19.38 -5.60
CA PHE A 275 11.46 -19.56 -4.67
C PHE A 275 12.24 -20.85 -4.98
N LYS A 276 13.55 -20.69 -5.14
CA LYS A 276 14.50 -21.78 -5.23
C LYS A 276 15.77 -21.39 -4.49
N GLY A 277 16.07 -22.06 -3.40
CA GLY A 277 17.35 -21.87 -2.70
C GLY A 277 18.52 -22.29 -3.59
N VAL A 278 19.66 -21.61 -3.44
CA VAL A 278 20.85 -21.90 -4.22
C VAL A 278 21.32 -23.34 -3.98
N GLY A 279 21.35 -24.15 -5.03
CA GLY A 279 21.78 -25.55 -4.97
C GLY A 279 20.72 -26.54 -4.49
N LEU A 280 19.48 -26.10 -4.23
CA LEU A 280 18.36 -26.99 -3.93
C LEU A 280 17.73 -27.50 -5.23
N THR A 281 17.58 -28.81 -5.33
CA THR A 281 16.79 -29.49 -6.37
C THR A 281 16.07 -30.67 -5.71
N PRO A 282 14.74 -30.83 -5.85
CA PRO A 282 13.81 -29.91 -6.49
C PRO A 282 13.54 -28.63 -5.65
N ALA A 283 12.92 -27.62 -6.26
CA ALA A 283 12.42 -26.47 -5.52
C ALA A 283 11.28 -26.91 -4.59
N ALA A 284 11.41 -26.59 -3.30
CA ALA A 284 10.43 -27.00 -2.30
C ALA A 284 9.97 -25.79 -1.48
N ALA A 285 8.69 -25.74 -1.18
CA ALA A 285 8.08 -24.71 -0.36
C ALA A 285 6.99 -25.34 0.51
N GLN A 286 7.28 -25.62 1.76
CA GLN A 286 6.34 -26.12 2.78
C GLN A 286 5.12 -26.92 2.23
N GLY A 287 5.36 -28.13 1.69
CA GLY A 287 4.31 -28.98 1.13
C GLY A 287 3.84 -28.60 -0.29
N LEU A 288 4.43 -27.61 -0.94
CA LEU A 288 4.19 -27.29 -2.34
C LEU A 288 5.29 -27.89 -3.23
N GLU A 289 4.93 -28.75 -4.14
CA GLU A 289 5.79 -29.20 -5.24
C GLU A 289 5.82 -28.11 -6.31
N VAL A 290 6.81 -27.23 -6.24
CA VAL A 290 6.85 -25.97 -6.99
C VAL A 290 6.77 -26.19 -8.50
N GLU A 291 7.60 -27.09 -9.05
CA GLU A 291 7.66 -27.33 -10.50
C GLU A 291 6.35 -27.92 -11.03
N ALA A 292 5.80 -28.93 -10.38
CA ALA A 292 4.55 -29.55 -10.77
C ALA A 292 3.37 -28.57 -10.63
N SER A 293 3.40 -27.74 -9.58
CA SER A 293 2.37 -26.73 -9.33
C SER A 293 2.45 -25.59 -10.36
N LEU A 294 3.63 -25.12 -10.73
CA LEU A 294 3.83 -24.12 -11.79
C LEU A 294 3.35 -24.65 -13.14
N PHE A 295 3.71 -25.89 -13.49
CA PHE A 295 3.26 -26.51 -14.72
C PHE A 295 1.73 -26.58 -14.80
N ARG A 296 1.10 -27.03 -13.71
CA ARG A 296 -0.37 -27.07 -13.61
C ARG A 296 -0.98 -25.66 -13.67
N PHE A 297 -0.36 -24.69 -13.00
CA PHE A 297 -0.83 -23.32 -13.00
C PHE A 297 -0.81 -22.68 -14.40
N LEU A 298 0.22 -22.94 -15.21
CA LEU A 298 0.26 -22.51 -16.62
C LEU A 298 -0.90 -23.09 -17.43
N HIS A 299 -1.25 -24.35 -17.23
CA HIS A 299 -2.40 -24.97 -17.89
C HIS A 299 -3.72 -24.32 -17.44
N GLN A 300 -3.88 -24.04 -16.14
CA GLN A 300 -5.05 -23.33 -15.64
C GLN A 300 -5.15 -21.90 -16.19
N LEU A 301 -4.05 -21.17 -16.32
CA LEU A 301 -4.03 -19.86 -16.96
C LEU A 301 -4.49 -19.96 -18.43
N LYS A 302 -4.03 -20.99 -19.16
CA LYS A 302 -4.49 -21.23 -20.53
C LYS A 302 -6.00 -21.46 -20.61
N GLU A 303 -6.55 -22.30 -19.73
CA GLU A 303 -7.99 -22.58 -19.65
C GLU A 303 -8.80 -21.32 -19.33
N GLN A 304 -8.23 -20.39 -18.56
CA GLN A 304 -8.84 -19.09 -18.23
C GLN A 304 -8.60 -18.01 -19.33
N GLY A 305 -8.04 -18.40 -20.48
CA GLY A 305 -7.87 -17.51 -21.64
C GLY A 305 -6.66 -16.59 -21.58
N TYR A 306 -5.68 -16.87 -20.70
CA TYR A 306 -4.40 -16.17 -20.75
C TYR A 306 -3.56 -16.65 -21.93
N ASN A 307 -2.80 -15.73 -22.53
CA ASN A 307 -1.84 -16.09 -23.56
C ASN A 307 -0.58 -16.71 -22.95
N VAL A 308 -0.52 -18.01 -22.90
CA VAL A 308 0.66 -18.79 -22.44
C VAL A 308 1.43 -19.42 -23.60
N GLY A 309 1.14 -19.07 -24.84
CA GLY A 309 1.82 -19.65 -26.01
C GLY A 309 1.71 -21.18 -26.06
N THR A 310 2.77 -21.83 -26.56
CA THR A 310 2.88 -23.30 -26.59
C THR A 310 3.55 -23.80 -25.32
N LEU A 311 2.82 -24.57 -24.53
CA LEU A 311 3.36 -25.20 -23.31
C LEU A 311 4.09 -26.51 -23.65
N PRO A 312 5.12 -26.90 -22.83
CA PRO A 312 5.75 -28.20 -22.92
C PRO A 312 4.72 -29.33 -22.75
N PRO A 313 4.88 -30.47 -23.45
CA PRO A 313 3.89 -31.54 -23.43
C PRO A 313 3.88 -32.32 -22.11
N THR A 314 4.99 -32.33 -21.37
CA THR A 314 5.13 -33.07 -20.11
C THR A 314 5.81 -32.22 -19.04
N LEU A 315 5.65 -32.63 -17.78
CA LEU A 315 6.33 -32.01 -16.64
C LEU A 315 7.85 -32.11 -16.77
N GLU A 316 8.38 -33.22 -17.28
CA GLU A 316 9.83 -33.39 -17.50
C GLU A 316 10.37 -32.38 -18.50
N ALA A 317 9.65 -32.18 -19.63
CA ALA A 317 10.04 -31.22 -20.63
C ALA A 317 9.97 -29.78 -20.07
N PHE A 318 8.98 -29.48 -19.25
CA PHE A 318 8.89 -28.21 -18.53
C PHE A 318 10.07 -28.00 -17.59
N ASN A 319 10.40 -29.01 -16.77
CA ASN A 319 11.50 -28.95 -15.82
C ASN A 319 12.85 -28.76 -16.52
N GLN A 320 13.08 -29.40 -17.65
CA GLN A 320 14.29 -29.19 -18.47
C GLN A 320 14.41 -27.74 -18.94
N GLN A 321 13.30 -27.14 -19.40
CA GLN A 321 13.28 -25.73 -19.80
C GLN A 321 13.49 -24.81 -18.59
N LEU A 322 12.84 -25.10 -17.46
CA LEU A 322 12.99 -24.30 -16.23
C LEU A 322 14.45 -24.28 -15.76
N ILE A 323 15.12 -25.44 -15.74
CA ILE A 323 16.53 -25.55 -15.34
C ILE A 323 17.44 -24.83 -16.31
N SER A 324 17.18 -24.87 -17.62
CA SER A 324 18.06 -24.26 -18.61
C SER A 324 17.90 -22.74 -18.75
N HIS A 325 16.71 -22.18 -18.44
CA HIS A 325 16.38 -20.78 -18.70
C HIS A 325 16.18 -19.95 -17.42
N ALA A 326 15.59 -20.54 -16.40
CA ALA A 326 15.19 -19.87 -15.17
C ALA A 326 15.82 -20.50 -13.92
N ASN A 327 17.12 -20.74 -13.96
CA ASN A 327 17.89 -21.29 -12.83
C ASN A 327 18.65 -20.20 -12.08
N THR A 328 19.02 -20.51 -10.85
CA THR A 328 19.91 -19.68 -10.03
C THR A 328 21.33 -20.26 -10.07
N TYR A 329 22.32 -19.38 -10.12
CA TYR A 329 23.73 -19.75 -10.15
C TYR A 329 24.45 -19.18 -8.93
N ARG A 330 25.41 -19.95 -8.39
CA ARG A 330 26.35 -19.41 -7.38
C ARG A 330 27.38 -18.52 -8.08
N ALA A 331 27.82 -17.46 -7.42
CA ALA A 331 28.87 -16.58 -7.95
C ALA A 331 30.18 -17.31 -8.25
N SER A 332 30.46 -18.40 -7.51
CA SER A 332 31.61 -19.28 -7.74
C SER A 332 31.50 -20.14 -9.02
N ALA A 333 30.31 -20.27 -9.60
CA ALA A 333 30.06 -21.08 -10.79
C ALA A 333 30.26 -20.28 -12.10
N LYS A 334 31.37 -19.56 -12.23
CA LYS A 334 31.63 -18.64 -13.37
C LYS A 334 31.46 -19.32 -14.74
N GLY A 335 32.02 -20.51 -14.94
CA GLY A 335 31.92 -21.24 -16.19
C GLY A 335 30.48 -21.64 -16.57
N ASP A 336 29.62 -21.90 -15.60
CA ASP A 336 28.20 -22.20 -15.84
C ASP A 336 27.39 -20.94 -16.15
N ILE A 337 27.74 -19.82 -15.49
CA ILE A 337 27.15 -18.50 -15.77
C ILE A 337 27.52 -18.07 -17.23
N GLU A 338 28.77 -18.24 -17.64
CA GLU A 338 29.21 -17.93 -19.00
C GLU A 338 28.47 -18.78 -20.03
N LYS A 339 28.33 -20.09 -19.82
CA LYS A 339 27.54 -20.99 -20.68
C LYS A 339 26.07 -20.58 -20.76
N PHE A 340 25.49 -20.23 -19.60
CA PHE A 340 24.12 -19.79 -19.51
C PHE A 340 23.89 -18.50 -20.32
N ILE A 341 24.77 -17.52 -20.18
CA ILE A 341 24.69 -16.27 -20.95
C ILE A 341 24.89 -16.53 -22.45
N ALA A 342 25.87 -17.36 -22.80
CA ALA A 342 26.17 -17.72 -24.19
C ALA A 342 25.04 -18.48 -24.87
N SER A 343 24.20 -19.21 -24.12
CA SER A 343 23.03 -19.90 -24.66
C SER A 343 21.96 -18.97 -25.22
N GLY A 344 21.98 -17.68 -24.86
CA GLY A 344 20.94 -16.71 -25.23
C GLY A 344 19.65 -16.85 -24.44
N ALA A 345 19.60 -17.72 -23.41
CA ALA A 345 18.43 -17.94 -22.58
C ALA A 345 18.04 -16.71 -21.70
N PRO A 346 19.00 -16.01 -21.02
CA PRO A 346 18.66 -14.87 -20.19
C PRO A 346 18.27 -13.64 -20.99
N ALA A 347 17.42 -12.80 -20.41
CA ALA A 347 17.23 -11.43 -20.88
C ALA A 347 18.46 -10.60 -20.49
N LEU A 348 18.84 -9.64 -21.34
CA LEU A 348 19.98 -8.76 -21.10
C LEU A 348 19.49 -7.32 -20.86
N ILE A 349 20.00 -6.70 -19.81
CA ILE A 349 19.79 -5.28 -19.47
C ILE A 349 21.13 -4.55 -19.69
N GLU A 350 21.17 -3.56 -20.58
CA GLU A 350 22.36 -2.74 -20.75
C GLU A 350 22.67 -1.95 -19.46
N ALA A 351 23.93 -1.84 -19.08
CA ALA A 351 24.35 -1.16 -17.84
C ALA A 351 23.79 0.28 -17.72
N ASN A 352 23.72 1.02 -18.83
CA ASN A 352 23.14 2.35 -18.86
C ASN A 352 21.61 2.34 -18.63
N GLU A 353 20.90 1.36 -19.18
CA GLU A 353 19.45 1.17 -18.96
C GLU A 353 19.20 0.85 -17.48
N LEU A 354 19.95 -0.07 -16.89
CA LEU A 354 19.89 -0.39 -15.46
C LEU A 354 20.17 0.83 -14.58
N ASN A 355 21.17 1.62 -14.93
CA ASN A 355 21.52 2.84 -14.21
C ASN A 355 20.34 3.85 -14.21
N GLN A 356 19.67 4.03 -15.33
CA GLN A 356 18.50 4.90 -15.42
C GLN A 356 17.35 4.40 -14.53
N TRP A 357 17.09 3.09 -14.52
CA TRP A 357 16.06 2.50 -13.66
C TRP A 357 16.38 2.69 -12.17
N LEU A 358 17.63 2.45 -11.78
CA LEU A 358 18.06 2.67 -10.39
C LEU A 358 17.92 4.14 -9.97
N LYS A 359 18.34 5.08 -10.81
CA LYS A 359 18.19 6.52 -10.53
C LYS A 359 16.73 6.96 -10.40
N THR A 360 15.84 6.32 -11.13
CA THR A 360 14.39 6.62 -11.06
C THR A 360 13.72 5.99 -9.84
N ALA A 361 14.12 4.76 -9.50
CA ALA A 361 13.48 3.98 -8.44
C ALA A 361 13.99 4.33 -7.03
N LEU A 362 15.25 4.77 -6.91
CA LEU A 362 15.92 4.96 -5.63
C LEU A 362 16.00 6.45 -5.24
N PRO A 363 15.73 6.79 -3.97
CA PRO A 363 16.15 8.08 -3.42
C PRO A 363 17.65 8.28 -3.59
N GLN A 364 18.09 9.52 -3.81
CA GLN A 364 19.48 9.85 -4.13
C GLN A 364 20.48 9.26 -3.14
N ARG A 365 20.18 9.29 -1.84
CA ARG A 365 21.06 8.72 -0.80
C ARG A 365 21.21 7.21 -0.99
N LEU A 366 20.10 6.50 -1.17
CA LEU A 366 20.12 5.03 -1.35
C LEU A 366 20.82 4.63 -2.65
N TYR A 367 20.64 5.42 -3.73
CA TYR A 367 21.37 5.21 -4.97
C TYR A 367 22.91 5.29 -4.76
N GLN A 368 23.39 6.26 -3.98
CA GLN A 368 24.83 6.36 -3.65
C GLN A 368 25.31 5.18 -2.80
N GLU A 369 24.50 4.72 -1.84
CA GLU A 369 24.80 3.54 -1.02
C GLU A 369 24.89 2.27 -1.89
N VAL A 370 24.02 2.12 -2.88
CA VAL A 370 24.03 1.02 -3.86
C VAL A 370 25.33 1.03 -4.69
N LEU A 371 25.75 2.18 -5.21
CA LEU A 371 26.99 2.30 -5.97
C LEU A 371 28.22 2.02 -5.09
N ALA A 372 28.23 2.53 -3.87
CA ALA A 372 29.35 2.32 -2.93
C ALA A 372 29.52 0.84 -2.56
N LYS A 373 28.41 0.09 -2.40
CA LYS A 373 28.44 -1.34 -2.03
C LYS A 373 28.75 -2.25 -3.22
N ASN A 374 28.10 -2.01 -4.36
CA ASN A 374 28.15 -2.92 -5.52
C ASN A 374 29.17 -2.53 -6.59
N GLY A 375 29.81 -1.35 -6.48
CA GLY A 375 30.80 -0.86 -7.45
C GLY A 375 30.19 -0.43 -8.79
N ALA A 376 30.99 -0.54 -9.84
CA ALA A 376 30.59 -0.14 -11.20
C ALA A 376 29.47 -1.06 -11.74
N LEU A 377 28.53 -0.45 -12.47
CA LEU A 377 27.44 -1.18 -13.14
C LEU A 377 27.98 -1.96 -14.34
N PRO A 378 27.43 -3.16 -14.60
CA PRO A 378 26.37 -3.85 -13.87
C PRO A 378 26.87 -4.80 -12.77
N GLY A 379 28.12 -4.67 -12.30
CA GLY A 379 28.80 -5.57 -11.38
C GLY A 379 29.38 -6.81 -12.08
N ASP A 380 30.01 -7.71 -11.31
CA ASP A 380 30.69 -8.89 -11.84
C ASP A 380 29.81 -10.15 -11.88
N TYR A 381 28.67 -10.13 -11.19
CA TYR A 381 27.78 -11.29 -11.07
C TYR A 381 26.65 -11.24 -12.08
N LEU A 382 26.45 -12.33 -12.82
CA LEU A 382 25.49 -12.44 -13.92
C LEU A 382 25.65 -11.31 -14.96
N SER A 383 26.90 -10.93 -15.25
CA SER A 383 27.21 -9.87 -16.21
C SER A 383 28.02 -10.40 -17.40
N THR A 384 27.97 -9.66 -18.50
CA THR A 384 28.74 -9.96 -19.72
C THR A 384 29.01 -8.68 -20.50
N THR A 385 30.09 -8.68 -21.28
CA THR A 385 30.36 -7.64 -22.27
C THR A 385 30.07 -8.18 -23.67
N LYS A 386 29.26 -7.48 -24.43
CA LYS A 386 28.92 -7.81 -25.81
C LYS A 386 28.93 -6.54 -26.66
N ASP A 387 29.62 -6.59 -27.80
CA ASP A 387 29.74 -5.46 -28.74
C ASP A 387 30.20 -4.15 -28.05
N GLY A 388 31.15 -4.26 -27.09
CA GLY A 388 31.70 -3.14 -26.34
C GLY A 388 30.77 -2.51 -25.29
N LYS A 389 29.65 -3.16 -24.97
CA LYS A 389 28.69 -2.75 -23.94
C LYS A 389 28.55 -3.81 -22.86
N ASP A 390 28.38 -3.36 -21.63
CA ASP A 390 28.18 -4.24 -20.48
C ASP A 390 26.69 -4.47 -20.20
N TYR A 391 26.36 -5.71 -19.88
CA TYR A 391 24.99 -6.18 -19.65
C TYR A 391 24.86 -6.97 -18.37
N LEU A 392 23.74 -6.80 -17.68
CA LEU A 392 23.27 -7.69 -16.63
C LEU A 392 22.33 -8.75 -17.23
N ALA A 393 22.54 -10.01 -16.89
CA ALA A 393 21.68 -11.12 -17.31
C ALA A 393 20.58 -11.39 -16.29
N VAL A 394 19.35 -11.52 -16.76
CA VAL A 394 18.16 -11.89 -15.97
C VAL A 394 17.67 -13.25 -16.41
N ALA A 395 17.76 -14.23 -15.51
CA ALA A 395 17.23 -15.57 -15.76
C ALA A 395 15.70 -15.53 -15.86
N GLN A 396 15.16 -16.06 -16.95
CA GLN A 396 13.72 -16.06 -17.19
C GLN A 396 13.31 -17.15 -18.20
N LEU A 397 12.07 -17.64 -18.07
CA LEU A 397 11.42 -18.53 -19.02
C LEU A 397 10.04 -17.97 -19.38
N THR A 398 9.83 -17.65 -20.64
CA THR A 398 8.61 -16.98 -21.08
C THR A 398 7.72 -17.91 -21.89
N PHE A 399 6.44 -17.94 -21.56
CA PHE A 399 5.35 -18.61 -22.27
C PHE A 399 4.30 -17.56 -22.67
N GLY A 400 4.31 -17.12 -23.92
CA GLY A 400 3.42 -16.06 -24.37
C GLY A 400 3.58 -14.78 -23.56
N ASN A 401 2.54 -14.41 -22.80
CA ASN A 401 2.53 -13.24 -21.90
C ASN A 401 2.85 -13.59 -20.43
N VAL A 402 3.22 -14.83 -20.13
CA VAL A 402 3.58 -15.29 -18.78
C VAL A 402 5.08 -15.56 -18.71
N THR A 403 5.76 -14.87 -17.82
CA THR A 403 7.22 -15.01 -17.61
C THR A 403 7.50 -15.55 -16.22
N ILE A 404 8.26 -16.63 -16.15
CA ILE A 404 8.71 -17.26 -14.90
C ILE A 404 10.16 -16.87 -14.64
N LEU A 405 10.46 -16.40 -13.44
CA LEU A 405 11.79 -16.04 -12.98
C LEU A 405 12.12 -16.86 -11.72
N PRO A 406 13.35 -17.34 -11.55
CA PRO A 406 13.78 -17.82 -10.24
C PRO A 406 13.89 -16.62 -9.29
N GLN A 407 13.65 -16.83 -7.99
CA GLN A 407 13.95 -15.80 -7.00
C GLN A 407 15.43 -15.40 -7.13
N PRO A 408 15.74 -14.14 -7.45
CA PRO A 408 17.15 -13.74 -7.55
C PRO A 408 17.84 -13.90 -6.18
N PRO A 409 19.11 -14.28 -6.13
CA PRO A 409 19.82 -14.39 -4.87
C PRO A 409 19.99 -12.99 -4.23
N ALA A 410 19.63 -12.90 -2.96
CA ALA A 410 19.69 -11.63 -2.22
C ALA A 410 21.13 -11.18 -1.92
N ALA A 411 22.10 -12.12 -1.99
CA ALA A 411 23.52 -11.81 -1.89
C ALA A 411 24.35 -12.67 -2.86
N ILE A 412 25.59 -12.26 -3.07
CA ILE A 412 26.54 -12.92 -3.99
C ILE A 412 27.19 -14.14 -3.31
N SER A 413 27.37 -14.11 -1.98
CA SER A 413 27.92 -15.21 -1.19
C SER A 413 26.86 -15.81 -0.26
N THR A 414 27.00 -17.10 0.08
CA THR A 414 26.09 -17.78 1.02
C THR A 414 26.17 -17.24 2.45
N GLU A 415 27.33 -16.71 2.87
CA GLU A 415 27.48 -16.06 4.18
C GLU A 415 26.79 -14.70 4.22
N ASP A 416 26.75 -13.99 3.09
CA ASP A 416 26.10 -12.70 2.96
C ASP A 416 24.60 -12.82 2.73
N ASP A 417 24.10 -13.93 2.15
CA ASP A 417 22.64 -14.17 2.00
C ASP A 417 21.92 -14.06 3.33
N PHE A 418 22.44 -14.68 4.39
CA PHE A 418 21.86 -14.58 5.72
C PHE A 418 21.87 -13.15 6.27
N LYS A 419 22.95 -12.39 6.01
CA LYS A 419 23.07 -10.98 6.44
C LYS A 419 22.11 -10.07 5.69
N VAL A 420 21.91 -10.28 4.39
CA VAL A 420 20.97 -9.49 3.60
C VAL A 420 19.52 -9.81 3.99
N LEU A 421 19.19 -11.07 4.21
CA LEU A 421 17.82 -11.49 4.55
C LEU A 421 17.47 -11.29 6.03
N HIS A 422 18.46 -11.30 6.93
CA HIS A 422 18.24 -11.16 8.37
C HIS A 422 19.04 -10.02 8.98
N GLY A 423 19.79 -9.28 8.17
CA GLY A 423 20.59 -8.14 8.58
C GLY A 423 19.77 -6.85 8.64
N VAL A 424 20.40 -5.81 9.17
CA VAL A 424 19.71 -4.56 9.48
C VAL A 424 19.89 -3.50 8.39
N LYS A 425 20.93 -3.57 7.52
CA LYS A 425 21.28 -2.48 6.58
C LYS A 425 22.04 -2.94 5.33
N GLU A 426 21.81 -4.14 4.84
CA GLU A 426 22.51 -4.58 3.64
C GLU A 426 21.79 -4.14 2.35
N VAL A 427 22.60 -3.81 1.34
CA VAL A 427 22.12 -3.41 0.01
C VAL A 427 22.12 -4.65 -0.89
N PRO A 428 21.00 -4.98 -1.55
CA PRO A 428 20.97 -6.09 -2.50
C PRO A 428 21.91 -5.89 -3.70
N PRO A 429 22.40 -6.96 -4.33
CA PRO A 429 23.23 -6.88 -5.52
C PRO A 429 22.43 -6.40 -6.75
N TYR A 430 23.13 -5.91 -7.78
CA TYR A 430 22.49 -5.46 -9.02
C TYR A 430 21.63 -6.54 -9.67
N ALA A 431 22.03 -7.81 -9.59
CA ALA A 431 21.24 -8.93 -10.14
C ALA A 431 19.87 -9.06 -9.45
N TYR A 432 19.82 -8.82 -8.13
CA TYR A 432 18.56 -8.83 -7.39
C TYR A 432 17.65 -7.68 -7.80
N MET A 433 18.17 -6.46 -7.73
CA MET A 433 17.42 -5.26 -8.11
C MET A 433 17.04 -5.28 -9.59
N GLY A 434 17.98 -5.67 -10.45
CA GLY A 434 17.79 -5.70 -11.89
C GLY A 434 16.68 -6.64 -12.35
N ALA A 435 16.51 -7.79 -11.71
CA ALA A 435 15.41 -8.71 -12.02
C ALA A 435 14.02 -8.08 -11.77
N TYR A 436 13.82 -7.46 -10.60
CA TYR A 436 12.55 -6.78 -10.29
C TYR A 436 12.32 -5.52 -11.14
N LEU A 437 13.37 -4.74 -11.36
CA LEU A 437 13.27 -3.55 -12.21
C LEU A 437 13.02 -3.93 -13.68
N TRP A 438 13.54 -5.07 -14.14
CA TRP A 438 13.23 -5.61 -15.46
C TRP A 438 11.75 -6.00 -15.59
N VAL A 439 11.17 -6.61 -14.56
CA VAL A 439 9.72 -6.92 -14.52
C VAL A 439 8.88 -5.64 -14.62
N GLN A 440 9.29 -4.57 -13.92
CA GLN A 440 8.58 -3.30 -13.93
C GLN A 440 8.75 -2.54 -15.27
N ASN A 441 9.99 -2.39 -15.75
CA ASN A 441 10.31 -1.44 -16.81
C ASN A 441 10.38 -2.06 -18.21
N LYS A 442 10.86 -3.31 -18.33
CA LYS A 442 11.03 -3.98 -19.64
C LYS A 442 9.88 -4.92 -19.98
N LEU A 443 9.57 -5.83 -19.08
CA LEU A 443 8.42 -6.73 -19.22
C LEU A 443 7.11 -5.93 -19.12
N LYS A 444 7.07 -4.91 -18.26
CA LYS A 444 5.87 -4.11 -17.95
C LYS A 444 4.73 -5.03 -17.51
N ALA A 445 5.00 -5.83 -16.50
CA ALA A 445 4.05 -6.80 -15.98
C ALA A 445 2.80 -6.11 -15.40
N ASP A 446 1.63 -6.66 -15.71
CA ASP A 446 0.35 -6.25 -15.11
C ASP A 446 0.16 -6.86 -13.72
N ALA A 447 0.84 -7.99 -13.45
CA ALA A 447 0.84 -8.65 -12.14
C ALA A 447 2.19 -9.31 -11.87
N LEU A 448 2.63 -9.23 -10.60
CA LEU A 448 3.77 -9.95 -10.04
C LEU A 448 3.25 -11.00 -9.07
N ILE A 449 3.60 -12.25 -9.27
CA ILE A 449 3.22 -13.37 -8.40
C ILE A 449 4.49 -13.97 -7.79
N HIS A 450 4.67 -13.89 -6.48
CA HIS A 450 5.62 -14.74 -5.78
C HIS A 450 4.97 -16.12 -5.55
N PHE A 451 5.70 -17.18 -5.88
CA PHE A 451 5.17 -18.52 -5.92
C PHE A 451 5.95 -19.46 -4.99
N GLY A 452 5.36 -19.80 -3.87
CA GLY A 452 5.91 -20.71 -2.85
C GLY A 452 6.45 -19.98 -1.61
N THR A 453 6.44 -20.68 -0.49
CA THR A 453 7.04 -20.26 0.77
C THR A 453 8.49 -20.79 0.78
N HIS A 454 9.49 -20.00 0.99
CA HIS A 454 9.54 -18.58 1.24
C HIS A 454 9.88 -17.81 -0.05
N GLY A 455 9.82 -16.45 0.01
CA GLY A 455 10.55 -15.58 -0.88
C GLY A 455 11.77 -14.98 -0.17
N SER A 456 12.26 -13.87 -0.67
CA SER A 456 13.34 -13.13 0.00
C SER A 456 13.02 -11.64 0.15
N LEU A 457 12.08 -11.13 -0.63
CA LEU A 457 11.78 -9.69 -0.66
C LEU A 457 11.23 -9.18 0.68
N GLU A 458 10.40 -9.97 1.36
CA GLU A 458 9.82 -9.67 2.67
C GLU A 458 10.86 -9.67 3.80
N PHE A 459 12.02 -10.30 3.59
CA PHE A 459 13.11 -10.35 4.57
C PHE A 459 14.17 -9.27 4.34
N THR A 460 14.07 -8.49 3.25
CA THR A 460 15.01 -7.40 2.99
C THR A 460 15.03 -6.38 4.13
N PRO A 461 16.20 -5.75 4.41
CA PRO A 461 16.35 -4.81 5.54
C PRO A 461 15.37 -3.66 5.56
N ASN A 462 15.29 -2.99 6.67
CA ASN A 462 14.57 -1.78 7.05
C ASN A 462 13.21 -2.03 7.74
N LYS A 463 12.16 -1.25 7.41
CA LYS A 463 10.91 -1.18 8.19
C LYS A 463 10.16 -2.51 8.29
N GLN A 464 9.53 -2.70 9.44
CA GLN A 464 8.67 -3.87 9.67
C GLN A 464 7.28 -3.71 9.07
N VAL A 465 6.80 -2.47 8.96
CA VAL A 465 5.50 -2.11 8.40
C VAL A 465 5.48 -0.62 8.05
N ALA A 466 4.47 -0.16 7.33
CA ALA A 466 4.36 1.25 6.93
C ALA A 466 5.63 1.74 6.20
N LEU A 467 5.97 1.03 5.13
CA LEU A 467 7.19 1.22 4.35
C LEU A 467 7.32 2.62 3.78
N SER A 468 8.57 3.06 3.63
CA SER A 468 8.96 4.31 2.98
C SER A 468 9.61 4.05 1.61
N ASP A 469 9.98 5.12 0.92
CA ASP A 469 10.71 5.03 -0.36
C ASP A 469 12.15 4.50 -0.21
N TYR A 470 12.61 4.26 1.02
CA TYR A 470 13.91 3.65 1.32
C TYR A 470 13.84 2.14 1.56
N ASP A 471 12.65 1.54 1.52
CA ASP A 471 12.44 0.13 1.81
C ASP A 471 12.39 -0.70 0.53
N TRP A 472 13.17 -1.78 0.47
CA TRP A 472 13.32 -2.60 -0.73
C TRP A 472 12.01 -3.21 -1.22
N GLY A 473 11.13 -3.63 -0.30
CA GLY A 473 9.80 -4.11 -0.66
C GLY A 473 8.97 -3.07 -1.41
N ASP A 474 9.01 -1.80 -0.96
CA ASP A 474 8.32 -0.69 -1.63
C ASP A 474 8.92 -0.39 -3.02
N ILE A 475 10.25 -0.40 -3.12
CA ILE A 475 10.98 -0.10 -4.35
C ILE A 475 10.80 -1.19 -5.41
N LEU A 476 11.02 -2.45 -5.02
CA LEU A 476 11.13 -3.56 -5.96
C LEU A 476 9.78 -4.14 -6.38
N VAL A 477 8.72 -3.98 -5.58
CA VAL A 477 7.34 -4.20 -6.04
C VAL A 477 6.89 -3.04 -6.93
N GLY A 478 7.28 -1.82 -6.60
CA GLY A 478 6.93 -0.63 -7.35
C GLY A 478 5.43 -0.37 -7.35
N THR A 479 4.84 -0.26 -8.54
CA THR A 479 3.39 -0.07 -8.71
C THR A 479 2.69 -1.28 -9.32
N VAL A 480 3.38 -2.42 -9.45
CA VAL A 480 2.81 -3.64 -10.01
C VAL A 480 1.92 -4.32 -8.98
N PRO A 481 0.69 -4.70 -9.30
CA PRO A 481 -0.15 -5.53 -8.45
C PRO A 481 0.57 -6.79 -8.00
N HIS A 482 0.78 -6.95 -6.70
CA HIS A 482 1.59 -8.01 -6.12
C HIS A 482 0.73 -9.05 -5.41
N PHE A 483 0.88 -10.30 -5.83
CA PHE A 483 0.22 -11.47 -5.27
C PHE A 483 1.28 -12.44 -4.73
N TYR A 484 0.98 -13.09 -3.61
CA TYR A 484 1.91 -14.04 -3.02
C TYR A 484 1.20 -15.36 -2.75
N TYR A 485 1.61 -16.39 -3.45
CA TYR A 485 1.14 -17.75 -3.26
C TYR A 485 1.89 -18.36 -2.08
N TYR A 486 1.36 -18.15 -0.88
CA TYR A 486 2.04 -18.40 0.40
C TYR A 486 1.22 -19.35 1.29
N THR A 487 1.87 -20.05 2.24
CA THR A 487 1.14 -20.85 3.22
C THR A 487 0.79 -20.01 4.45
N ILE A 488 -0.46 -20.01 4.88
CA ILE A 488 -0.86 -19.40 6.15
C ILE A 488 -0.51 -20.27 7.37
N GLY A 489 -0.01 -21.48 7.18
CA GLY A 489 0.57 -22.29 8.26
C GLY A 489 1.79 -21.63 8.90
N ASN A 490 2.48 -20.76 8.17
CA ASN A 490 3.54 -19.89 8.67
C ASN A 490 3.02 -18.43 8.78
N ILE A 491 2.16 -18.20 9.75
CA ILE A 491 1.42 -16.93 9.93
C ILE A 491 2.39 -15.74 10.07
N GLY A 492 3.46 -15.87 10.85
CA GLY A 492 4.42 -14.79 11.08
C GLY A 492 5.04 -14.27 9.78
N GLU A 493 5.54 -15.17 8.95
CA GLU A 493 6.18 -14.83 7.68
C GLU A 493 5.15 -14.40 6.62
N ALA A 494 3.97 -15.00 6.58
CA ALA A 494 2.88 -14.55 5.72
C ALA A 494 2.49 -13.08 6.01
N MET A 495 2.47 -12.70 7.29
CA MET A 495 2.24 -11.31 7.68
C MET A 495 3.41 -10.40 7.30
N MET A 496 4.66 -10.88 7.34
CA MET A 496 5.81 -10.15 6.81
C MET A 496 5.67 -9.93 5.30
N ALA A 497 5.33 -10.96 4.52
CA ALA A 497 5.11 -10.84 3.08
C ALA A 497 4.01 -9.80 2.77
N LYS A 498 2.92 -9.80 3.53
CA LYS A 498 1.84 -8.82 3.39
C LYS A 498 2.30 -7.38 3.71
N ARG A 499 3.03 -7.18 4.80
CA ARG A 499 3.38 -5.84 5.31
C ARG A 499 4.67 -5.28 4.75
N ARG A 500 5.64 -6.15 4.39
CA ARG A 500 6.98 -5.74 3.94
C ARG A 500 7.22 -5.87 2.45
N SER A 501 6.29 -6.50 1.72
CA SER A 501 6.32 -6.56 0.25
C SER A 501 4.96 -6.32 -0.39
N TYR A 502 3.96 -5.87 0.38
CA TYR A 502 2.59 -5.61 -0.10
C TYR A 502 1.92 -6.82 -0.75
N GLY A 503 2.33 -8.04 -0.39
CA GLY A 503 1.78 -9.26 -0.96
C GLY A 503 0.30 -9.43 -0.63
N SER A 504 -0.54 -9.54 -1.65
CA SER A 504 -1.91 -10.05 -1.51
C SER A 504 -1.83 -11.56 -1.35
N ILE A 505 -2.00 -12.05 -0.12
CA ILE A 505 -1.74 -13.46 0.22
C ILE A 505 -2.82 -14.35 -0.35
N ILE A 506 -2.41 -15.37 -1.09
CA ILE A 506 -3.25 -16.49 -1.56
C ILE A 506 -2.70 -17.77 -0.92
N SER A 507 -3.44 -18.33 0.05
CA SER A 507 -2.98 -19.52 0.72
C SER A 507 -3.21 -20.78 -0.11
N TYR A 508 -2.18 -21.59 -0.26
CA TYR A 508 -2.27 -22.93 -0.88
C TYR A 508 -2.46 -24.05 0.16
N LEU A 509 -2.26 -23.76 1.43
CA LEU A 509 -2.44 -24.68 2.54
C LEU A 509 -3.14 -23.95 3.69
N THR A 510 -4.33 -24.44 4.04
CA THR A 510 -5.04 -23.96 5.23
C THR A 510 -4.80 -24.97 6.34
N PRO A 511 -4.12 -24.59 7.45
CA PRO A 511 -3.91 -25.48 8.57
C PRO A 511 -5.26 -25.83 9.22
N ALA A 512 -5.35 -27.05 9.73
CA ALA A 512 -6.47 -27.43 10.57
C ALA A 512 -6.39 -26.63 11.88
N PHE A 513 -7.38 -25.79 12.16
CA PHE A 513 -7.52 -25.14 13.44
C PHE A 513 -8.20 -26.12 14.39
N THR A 514 -7.44 -26.69 15.31
CA THR A 514 -7.97 -27.47 16.44
C THR A 514 -8.11 -26.55 17.63
N GLU A 515 -9.23 -26.66 18.35
CA GLU A 515 -9.38 -25.92 19.61
C GLU A 515 -8.27 -26.36 20.57
N SER A 516 -7.60 -25.40 21.21
CA SER A 516 -6.60 -25.72 22.21
C SER A 516 -7.31 -26.23 23.49
N ASP A 517 -6.69 -27.16 24.18
CA ASP A 517 -7.20 -27.65 25.48
C ASP A 517 -7.37 -26.52 26.52
N MET A 518 -6.68 -25.40 26.32
CA MET A 518 -6.81 -24.21 27.17
C MET A 518 -8.14 -23.49 27.01
N ARG A 519 -8.88 -23.64 25.91
CA ARG A 519 -10.17 -22.98 25.68
C ARG A 519 -11.18 -23.35 26.76
N ASN A 520 -11.22 -24.62 27.14
CA ASN A 520 -12.09 -25.08 28.23
C ASN A 520 -11.74 -24.43 29.57
N THR A 521 -10.45 -24.21 29.84
CA THR A 521 -9.97 -23.53 31.05
C THR A 521 -10.34 -22.04 31.03
N PHE A 522 -10.22 -21.36 29.87
CA PHE A 522 -10.64 -19.96 29.71
C PHE A 522 -12.16 -19.80 29.86
N ASN A 523 -12.96 -20.68 29.25
CA ASN A 523 -14.42 -20.65 29.40
C ASN A 523 -14.87 -20.92 30.84
N GLN A 524 -14.12 -21.73 31.60
CA GLN A 524 -14.37 -21.93 33.02
C GLN A 524 -14.03 -20.69 33.86
N LEU A 525 -12.96 -19.96 33.51
CA LEU A 525 -12.56 -18.73 34.14
C LEU A 525 -13.52 -17.56 33.85
N GLU A 526 -14.09 -17.50 32.64
CA GLU A 526 -15.10 -16.49 32.30
C GLU A 526 -16.44 -16.69 33.04
N ASN A 527 -16.74 -17.93 33.46
CA ASN A 527 -17.96 -18.28 34.16
C ASN A 527 -17.84 -18.26 35.67
N THR A 528 -16.66 -17.93 36.24
CA THR A 528 -16.41 -17.71 37.65
C THR A 528 -16.25 -16.25 37.98
#